data_abef6d5902c70f107b6731167ccf0750
#
_entry.id   abef6d5902c70f107b6731167ccf0750
#
_cell.length_a   1.000
_cell.length_b   1.000
_cell.length_c   1.000
_cell.angle_alpha   90.00
_cell.angle_beta   90.00
_cell.angle_gamma   90.00
#
_symmetry.space_group_name_H-M   'P 1'
#
loop_
_entity.id
_entity.type
_entity.pdbx_description
1 polymer ?
#
loop_
_entity_poly.entity_id
_entity_poly.type
_entity_poly.pdbx_seq_one_letter_code
_entity_poly.pdbx_strand_id
1 'polypeptide(L)'
;LTTFSYEVFPLRNILSTYPEKVVSEKLSRFSCERDRDVELFLKEKAIVQEKKHISRTYLIFTADTKTELMAYFTIAISNMDVADLQCEDKIRKKMNINKGVAQNYLLGQLGKRDDAEKGLGEFAIEQAVDRILTANLNVGCRVIRVDCKTSLLKYYTENGFVFARHNKDNDLMQMIRIIGTPAA
;
A
#
# COMPACT_ATOMS: atom_id res chain seq x y z
N LEU A 1 -23.82 6.14 16.42
CA LEU A 1 -22.54 5.80 15.83
C LEU A 1 -22.78 5.51 14.36
N THR A 2 -22.45 6.45 13.48
CA THR A 2 -22.55 6.27 12.03
C THR A 2 -21.40 5.34 11.65
N THR A 3 -21.71 4.10 11.35
CA THR A 3 -20.71 3.15 10.83
C THR A 3 -20.52 3.50 9.36
N PHE A 4 -19.46 4.22 9.03
CA PHE A 4 -19.13 4.46 7.63
C PHE A 4 -18.73 3.13 7.01
N SER A 5 -19.38 2.81 5.93
CA SER A 5 -19.07 1.66 5.10
C SER A 5 -18.26 2.14 3.90
N TYR A 6 -17.22 1.41 3.54
CA TYR A 6 -16.34 1.72 2.42
C TYR A 6 -16.34 0.60 1.39
N GLU A 7 -16.23 0.96 0.12
CA GLU A 7 -16.05 0.01 -0.97
C GLU A 7 -14.72 0.25 -1.68
N VAL A 8 -14.07 -0.84 -2.09
CA VAL A 8 -12.74 -0.81 -2.71
C VAL A 8 -12.84 -1.24 -4.17
N PHE A 9 -12.41 -0.38 -5.07
CA PHE A 9 -12.44 -0.61 -6.53
C PHE A 9 -11.03 -0.60 -7.12
N PRO A 10 -10.66 -1.63 -7.91
CA PRO A 10 -9.44 -1.57 -8.72
C PRO A 10 -9.53 -0.43 -9.75
N LEU A 11 -8.51 0.42 -9.83
CA LEU A 11 -8.44 1.52 -10.80
C LEU A 11 -8.61 1.03 -12.24
N ARG A 12 -8.04 -0.14 -12.58
CA ARG A 12 -8.19 -0.75 -13.91
C ARG A 12 -9.65 -0.99 -14.30
N ASN A 13 -10.50 -1.40 -13.34
CA ASN A 13 -11.92 -1.65 -13.60
C ASN A 13 -12.67 -0.34 -13.86
N ILE A 14 -12.31 0.71 -13.13
CA ILE A 14 -12.87 2.05 -13.35
C ILE A 14 -12.44 2.57 -14.72
N LEU A 15 -11.17 2.41 -15.10
CA LEU A 15 -10.65 2.81 -16.42
C LEU A 15 -11.25 2.00 -17.58
N SER A 16 -11.71 0.76 -17.35
CA SER A 16 -12.42 -0.01 -18.36
C SER A 16 -13.89 0.41 -18.54
N THR A 17 -14.44 1.11 -17.56
CA THR A 17 -15.86 1.52 -17.53
C THR A 17 -16.05 2.99 -17.92
N TYR A 18 -15.11 3.87 -17.54
CA TYR A 18 -15.22 5.31 -17.72
C TYR A 18 -14.05 5.86 -18.56
N PRO A 19 -14.28 6.93 -19.35
CA PRO A 19 -13.20 7.62 -20.06
C PRO A 19 -12.09 8.09 -19.11
N GLU A 20 -10.85 7.92 -19.52
CA GLU A 20 -9.66 8.28 -18.69
C GLU A 20 -9.72 9.73 -18.20
N LYS A 21 -10.21 10.66 -19.01
CA LYS A 21 -10.36 12.08 -18.62
C LYS A 21 -11.27 12.23 -17.40
N VAL A 22 -12.39 11.52 -17.36
CA VAL A 22 -13.35 11.56 -16.23
C VAL A 22 -12.69 10.99 -14.98
N VAL A 23 -11.97 9.87 -15.13
CA VAL A 23 -11.23 9.27 -14.00
C VAL A 23 -10.15 10.22 -13.49
N SER A 24 -9.34 10.81 -14.37
CA SER A 24 -8.31 11.78 -14.01
C SER A 24 -8.88 13.00 -13.29
N GLU A 25 -9.99 13.56 -13.74
CA GLU A 25 -10.69 14.65 -13.08
C GLU A 25 -11.16 14.27 -11.66
N LYS A 26 -11.60 13.03 -11.48
CA LYS A 26 -11.96 12.50 -10.15
C LYS A 26 -10.75 12.39 -9.23
N LEU A 27 -9.64 11.82 -9.70
CA LEU A 27 -8.42 11.67 -8.93
C LEU A 27 -7.79 13.03 -8.57
N SER A 28 -7.91 14.04 -9.44
CA SER A 28 -7.36 15.38 -9.21
C SER A 28 -7.97 16.09 -7.99
N ARG A 29 -9.15 15.69 -7.54
CA ARG A 29 -9.85 16.25 -6.37
C ARG A 29 -9.40 15.64 -5.04
N PHE A 30 -8.58 14.60 -5.08
CA PHE A 30 -8.03 14.00 -3.85
C PHE A 30 -7.07 14.96 -3.17
N SER A 31 -7.17 15.11 -1.85
CA SER A 31 -6.30 15.95 -1.03
C SER A 31 -5.69 15.13 0.10
N CYS A 32 -4.36 15.24 0.22
CA CYS A 32 -3.57 14.63 1.30
C CYS A 32 -2.41 15.56 1.64
N GLU A 33 -2.69 16.69 2.30
CA GLU A 33 -1.71 17.74 2.62
C GLU A 33 -0.58 17.25 3.52
N ARG A 34 -0.90 16.28 4.40
CA ARG A 34 0.09 15.65 5.30
C ARG A 34 1.16 14.83 4.57
N ASP A 35 0.88 14.39 3.34
CA ASP A 35 1.85 13.69 2.49
C ASP A 35 1.65 14.04 1.01
N ARG A 36 2.38 15.08 0.59
CA ARG A 36 2.29 15.62 -0.76
C ARG A 36 2.70 14.61 -1.83
N ASP A 37 3.68 13.75 -1.54
CA ASP A 37 4.15 12.75 -2.50
C ASP A 37 3.07 11.71 -2.79
N VAL A 38 2.34 11.31 -1.75
CA VAL A 38 1.19 10.41 -1.85
C VAL A 38 0.07 11.06 -2.67
N GLU A 39 -0.23 12.35 -2.43
CA GLU A 39 -1.23 13.08 -3.22
C GLU A 39 -0.85 13.16 -4.70
N LEU A 40 0.38 13.60 -5.00
CA LEU A 40 0.88 13.76 -6.36
C LEU A 40 0.96 12.43 -7.11
N PHE A 41 1.34 11.34 -6.43
CA PHE A 41 1.33 10.03 -7.04
C PHE A 41 -0.06 9.68 -7.60
N LEU A 42 -1.11 9.84 -6.82
CA LEU A 42 -2.46 9.52 -7.25
C LEU A 42 -2.90 10.36 -8.45
N LYS A 43 -2.61 11.66 -8.41
CA LYS A 43 -3.02 12.61 -9.45
C LYS A 43 -2.27 12.45 -10.77
N GLU A 44 -0.97 12.15 -10.71
CA GLU A 44 -0.09 12.24 -11.86
C GLU A 44 0.44 10.88 -12.35
N LYS A 45 0.58 9.90 -11.45
CA LYS A 45 1.29 8.66 -11.76
C LYS A 45 0.40 7.42 -11.77
N ALA A 46 -0.67 7.39 -10.96
CA ALA A 46 -1.46 6.19 -10.74
C ALA A 46 -2.02 5.59 -12.03
N ILE A 47 -2.66 6.40 -12.89
CA ILE A 47 -3.22 5.93 -14.18
C ILE A 47 -2.11 5.40 -15.09
N VAL A 48 -1.00 6.12 -15.19
CA VAL A 48 0.13 5.73 -16.05
C VAL A 48 0.74 4.41 -15.59
N GLN A 49 0.97 4.26 -14.29
CA GLN A 49 1.54 3.02 -13.74
C GLN A 49 0.58 1.84 -13.84
N GLU A 50 -0.72 2.07 -13.65
CA GLU A 50 -1.76 1.05 -13.85
C GLU A 50 -1.76 0.53 -15.31
N LYS A 51 -1.75 1.44 -16.28
CA LYS A 51 -1.74 1.10 -17.73
C LYS A 51 -0.44 0.40 -18.16
N LYS A 52 0.69 0.76 -17.56
CA LYS A 52 1.99 0.12 -17.80
C LYS A 52 2.20 -1.19 -17.02
N HIS A 53 1.22 -1.62 -16.22
CA HIS A 53 1.32 -2.80 -15.37
C HIS A 53 2.48 -2.75 -14.33
N ILE A 54 2.92 -1.55 -13.96
CA ILE A 54 4.00 -1.36 -12.97
C ILE A 54 3.46 -1.54 -11.54
N SER A 55 2.27 -1.02 -11.26
CA SER A 55 1.57 -1.19 -9.99
C SER A 55 0.06 -1.31 -10.19
N ARG A 56 -0.64 -1.84 -9.20
CA ARG A 56 -2.10 -1.88 -9.13
C ARG A 56 -2.56 -0.87 -8.10
N THR A 57 -3.45 0.02 -8.51
CA THR A 57 -4.06 1.03 -7.64
C THR A 57 -5.47 0.61 -7.28
N TYR A 58 -5.80 0.73 -6.00
CA TYR A 58 -7.12 0.46 -5.44
C TYR A 58 -7.65 1.72 -4.79
N LEU A 59 -8.85 2.13 -5.21
CA LEU A 59 -9.52 3.33 -4.73
C LEU A 59 -10.59 2.95 -3.72
N ILE A 60 -10.68 3.69 -2.62
CA ILE A 60 -11.62 3.46 -1.51
C ILE A 60 -12.62 4.60 -1.50
N PHE A 61 -13.88 4.27 -1.72
CA PHE A 61 -14.98 5.21 -1.74
C PHE A 61 -15.92 5.00 -0.56
N THR A 62 -16.71 6.03 -0.21
CA THR A 62 -17.85 5.87 0.68
C THR A 62 -18.87 4.93 0.04
N ALA A 63 -19.43 4.00 0.81
CA ALA A 63 -20.32 2.97 0.25
C ALA A 63 -21.73 3.50 -0.04
N ASP A 64 -22.20 4.49 0.69
CA ASP A 64 -23.55 5.07 0.57
C ASP A 64 -23.73 5.78 -0.78
N THR A 65 -22.80 6.64 -1.15
CA THR A 65 -22.87 7.43 -2.39
C THR A 65 -21.95 6.93 -3.51
N LYS A 66 -20.88 6.18 -3.17
CA LYS A 66 -19.79 5.75 -4.09
C LYS A 66 -19.16 6.91 -4.88
N THR A 67 -19.34 8.12 -4.37
CA THR A 67 -18.94 9.33 -5.08
C THR A 67 -17.69 9.96 -4.49
N GLU A 68 -17.44 9.77 -3.19
CA GLU A 68 -16.29 10.38 -2.54
C GLU A 68 -15.12 9.41 -2.41
N LEU A 69 -14.01 9.78 -3.06
CA LEU A 69 -12.75 9.06 -2.94
C LEU A 69 -12.09 9.45 -1.62
N MET A 70 -12.07 8.53 -0.67
CA MET A 70 -11.62 8.77 0.71
C MET A 70 -10.18 8.34 0.97
N ALA A 71 -9.75 7.27 0.28
CA ALA A 71 -8.40 6.74 0.42
C ALA A 71 -7.99 5.94 -0.82
N TYR A 72 -6.73 5.58 -0.90
CA TYR A 72 -6.24 4.65 -1.90
C TYR A 72 -4.97 3.93 -1.40
N PHE A 73 -4.64 2.83 -2.05
CA PHE A 73 -3.36 2.17 -1.90
C PHE A 73 -2.88 1.57 -3.21
N THR A 74 -1.57 1.28 -3.28
CA THR A 74 -0.97 0.62 -4.45
C THR A 74 -0.21 -0.62 -4.05
N ILE A 75 -0.27 -1.64 -4.92
CA ILE A 75 0.47 -2.88 -4.77
C ILE A 75 1.34 -3.09 -6.00
N ALA A 76 2.58 -3.49 -5.78
CA ALA A 76 3.53 -3.88 -6.82
C ALA A 76 4.38 -5.07 -6.36
N ILE A 77 5.12 -5.68 -7.29
CA ILE A 77 6.23 -6.59 -6.96
C ILE A 77 7.52 -5.78 -6.91
N SER A 78 8.35 -6.06 -5.92
CA SER A 78 9.62 -5.38 -5.73
C SER A 78 10.67 -6.32 -5.13
N ASN A 79 11.88 -5.82 -5.02
CA ASN A 79 12.98 -6.47 -4.33
C ASN A 79 13.47 -5.56 -3.19
N MET A 80 13.97 -6.15 -2.11
CA MET A 80 14.70 -5.43 -1.08
C MET A 80 16.08 -6.05 -0.88
N ASP A 81 17.07 -5.21 -0.74
CA ASP A 81 18.39 -5.59 -0.29
C ASP A 81 18.31 -6.08 1.16
N VAL A 82 18.96 -7.20 1.43
CA VAL A 82 18.97 -7.78 2.78
C VAL A 82 20.29 -7.49 3.53
N ALA A 83 21.18 -6.68 2.96
CA ALA A 83 22.27 -6.09 3.70
C ALA A 83 21.71 -5.18 4.80
N ASP A 84 22.34 -5.18 5.96
CA ASP A 84 21.96 -4.33 7.11
C ASP A 84 20.54 -4.54 7.66
N LEU A 85 19.95 -5.73 7.46
CA LEU A 85 18.70 -6.06 8.10
C LEU A 85 18.84 -6.05 9.62
N GLN A 86 17.94 -5.33 10.28
CA GLN A 86 17.87 -5.18 11.74
C GLN A 86 16.71 -5.97 12.38
N CYS A 87 15.93 -6.69 11.56
CA CYS A 87 14.88 -7.57 12.08
C CYS A 87 15.48 -8.85 12.70
N GLU A 88 14.73 -9.48 13.61
CA GLU A 88 15.14 -10.70 14.29
C GLU A 88 15.45 -11.84 13.31
N ASP A 89 16.42 -12.70 13.64
CA ASP A 89 16.81 -13.86 12.81
C ASP A 89 15.65 -14.79 12.48
N LYS A 90 14.69 -14.95 13.40
CA LYS A 90 13.49 -15.74 13.14
C LYS A 90 12.62 -15.17 12.00
N ILE A 91 12.63 -13.87 11.80
CA ILE A 91 11.95 -13.18 10.68
C ILE A 91 12.76 -13.38 9.42
N ARG A 92 14.07 -13.10 9.49
CA ARG A 92 15.01 -13.24 8.36
C ARG A 92 14.98 -14.65 7.75
N LYS A 93 14.94 -15.69 8.59
CA LYS A 93 14.85 -17.10 8.14
C LYS A 93 13.56 -17.42 7.38
N LYS A 94 12.51 -16.63 7.52
CA LYS A 94 11.24 -16.79 6.81
C LYS A 94 11.23 -16.08 5.45
N MET A 95 12.19 -15.21 5.19
CA MET A 95 12.32 -14.52 3.92
C MET A 95 12.96 -15.46 2.89
N ASN A 96 12.50 -15.41 1.65
CA ASN A 96 13.17 -16.10 0.55
C ASN A 96 14.29 -15.21 0.03
N ILE A 97 15.51 -15.41 0.58
CA ILE A 97 16.68 -14.62 0.23
C ILE A 97 17.47 -15.35 -0.86
N ASN A 98 17.69 -14.68 -1.98
CA ASN A 98 18.51 -15.16 -3.07
C ASN A 98 19.53 -14.08 -3.50
N LYS A 99 20.82 -14.39 -3.49
CA LYS A 99 21.91 -13.47 -3.87
C LYS A 99 21.83 -12.09 -3.20
N GLY A 100 21.53 -12.06 -1.90
CA GLY A 100 21.48 -10.80 -1.13
C GLY A 100 20.18 -10.00 -1.31
N VAL A 101 19.19 -10.55 -1.99
CA VAL A 101 17.91 -9.87 -2.27
C VAL A 101 16.73 -10.73 -1.81
N ALA A 102 15.73 -10.11 -1.24
CA ALA A 102 14.43 -10.72 -0.95
C ALA A 102 13.34 -10.10 -1.83
N GLN A 103 12.60 -10.97 -2.53
CA GLN A 103 11.41 -10.56 -3.26
C GLN A 103 10.29 -10.21 -2.28
N ASN A 104 9.50 -9.21 -2.63
CA ASN A 104 8.39 -8.77 -1.79
C ASN A 104 7.23 -8.22 -2.62
N TYR A 105 6.02 -8.29 -2.05
CA TYR A 105 4.93 -7.41 -2.41
C TYR A 105 5.20 -6.05 -1.79
N LEU A 106 5.17 -4.99 -2.58
CA LEU A 106 5.34 -3.62 -2.11
C LEU A 106 3.97 -2.97 -1.97
N LEU A 107 3.61 -2.59 -0.73
CA LEU A 107 2.58 -1.59 -0.48
C LEU A 107 3.24 -0.22 -0.72
N GLY A 108 3.18 0.25 -1.98
CA GLY A 108 4.00 1.36 -2.44
C GLY A 108 3.48 2.74 -2.04
N GLN A 109 2.17 2.90 -2.06
CA GLN A 109 1.49 4.11 -1.62
C GLN A 109 0.29 3.74 -0.76
N LEU A 110 0.04 4.51 0.28
CA LEU A 110 -1.16 4.44 1.07
C LEU A 110 -1.52 5.86 1.50
N GLY A 111 -2.64 6.37 0.99
CA GLY A 111 -3.10 7.72 1.27
C GLY A 111 -4.56 7.76 1.65
N LYS A 112 -4.89 8.64 2.59
CA LYS A 112 -6.27 8.98 2.92
C LYS A 112 -6.44 10.49 2.92
N ARG A 113 -7.65 10.96 2.61
CA ARG A 113 -8.00 12.38 2.68
C ARG A 113 -7.74 12.94 4.07
N ASP A 114 -7.49 14.23 4.13
CA ASP A 114 -7.22 14.94 5.39
C ASP A 114 -8.41 14.95 6.33
N ASP A 115 -9.63 14.97 5.77
CA ASP A 115 -10.91 14.93 6.48
C ASP A 115 -11.46 13.50 6.69
N ALA A 116 -10.68 12.47 6.32
CA ALA A 116 -11.08 11.08 6.49
C ALA A 116 -11.08 10.66 7.96
N GLU A 117 -12.05 9.85 8.30
CA GLU A 117 -12.24 9.36 9.67
C GLU A 117 -11.06 8.54 10.19
N LYS A 118 -11.01 8.47 11.53
CA LYS A 118 -10.10 7.55 12.23
C LYS A 118 -10.48 6.11 11.87
N GLY A 119 -9.47 5.25 11.64
CA GLY A 119 -9.66 3.85 11.28
C GLY A 119 -9.62 3.57 9.78
N LEU A 120 -9.79 4.57 8.90
CA LEU A 120 -9.74 4.35 7.45
C LEU A 120 -8.35 3.91 6.96
N GLY A 121 -7.28 4.34 7.62
CA GLY A 121 -5.91 3.90 7.27
C GLY A 121 -5.70 2.43 7.58
N GLU A 122 -6.15 1.97 8.74
CA GLU A 122 -6.13 0.57 9.17
C GLU A 122 -6.95 -0.30 8.21
N PHE A 123 -8.17 0.15 7.87
CA PHE A 123 -9.00 -0.51 6.86
C PHE A 123 -8.27 -0.63 5.51
N ALA A 124 -7.59 0.43 5.05
CA ALA A 124 -6.84 0.40 3.79
C ALA A 124 -5.68 -0.60 3.84
N ILE A 125 -4.97 -0.72 4.97
CA ILE A 125 -3.92 -1.74 5.16
C ILE A 125 -4.52 -3.15 5.10
N GLU A 126 -5.62 -3.41 5.80
CA GLU A 126 -6.30 -4.71 5.77
C GLU A 126 -6.71 -5.08 4.34
N GLN A 127 -7.33 -4.14 3.62
CA GLN A 127 -7.72 -4.35 2.22
C GLN A 127 -6.51 -4.61 1.31
N ALA A 128 -5.39 -3.92 1.53
CA ALA A 128 -4.16 -4.17 0.77
C ALA A 128 -3.61 -5.57 1.05
N VAL A 129 -3.56 -5.98 2.31
CA VAL A 129 -3.12 -7.31 2.72
C VAL A 129 -4.01 -8.39 2.11
N ASP A 130 -5.32 -8.25 2.12
CA ASP A 130 -6.27 -9.20 1.51
C ASP A 130 -6.03 -9.37 0.00
N ARG A 131 -5.77 -8.25 -0.71
CA ARG A 131 -5.42 -8.29 -2.14
C ARG A 131 -4.10 -9.00 -2.39
N ILE A 132 -3.11 -8.77 -1.53
CA ILE A 132 -1.81 -9.45 -1.59
C ILE A 132 -1.98 -10.94 -1.30
N LEU A 133 -2.75 -11.34 -0.30
CA LEU A 133 -3.01 -12.74 0.00
C LEU A 133 -3.73 -13.45 -1.16
N THR A 134 -4.68 -12.78 -1.82
CA THR A 134 -5.33 -13.29 -3.03
C THR A 134 -4.31 -13.47 -4.17
N ALA A 135 -3.43 -12.51 -4.39
CA ALA A 135 -2.36 -12.63 -5.39
C ALA A 135 -1.38 -13.76 -5.06
N ASN A 136 -1.09 -13.96 -3.77
CA ASN A 136 -0.18 -15.00 -3.26
C ASN A 136 -0.68 -16.43 -3.55
N LEU A 137 -1.97 -16.62 -3.75
CA LEU A 137 -2.52 -17.92 -4.19
C LEU A 137 -2.01 -18.33 -5.58
N ASN A 138 -1.62 -17.36 -6.41
CA ASN A 138 -1.17 -17.60 -7.78
C ASN A 138 0.34 -17.36 -7.95
N VAL A 139 0.92 -16.46 -7.17
CA VAL A 139 2.33 -16.09 -7.25
C VAL A 139 2.91 -16.02 -5.85
N GLY A 140 3.66 -17.06 -5.47
CA GLY A 140 4.23 -17.19 -4.14
C GLY A 140 5.27 -16.11 -3.84
N CYS A 141 5.04 -15.34 -2.77
CA CYS A 141 6.00 -14.43 -2.16
C CYS A 141 5.63 -14.26 -0.68
N ARG A 142 6.61 -14.34 0.22
CA ARG A 142 6.33 -14.37 1.67
C ARG A 142 6.40 -13.02 2.35
N VAL A 143 6.94 -12.00 1.70
CA VAL A 143 7.22 -10.71 2.31
C VAL A 143 6.27 -9.66 1.76
N ILE A 144 5.60 -8.92 2.63
CA ILE A 144 4.96 -7.65 2.32
C ILE A 144 5.87 -6.56 2.86
N ARG A 145 6.24 -5.58 2.03
CA ARG A 145 7.05 -4.43 2.42
C ARG A 145 6.26 -3.13 2.30
N VAL A 146 6.51 -2.23 3.22
CA VAL A 146 6.13 -0.82 3.14
C VAL A 146 7.34 0.05 3.45
N ASP A 147 7.51 1.14 2.72
CA ASP A 147 8.53 2.15 2.97
C ASP A 147 7.82 3.39 3.57
N CYS A 148 8.21 3.81 4.76
CA CYS A 148 7.51 4.87 5.48
C CYS A 148 8.46 5.86 6.16
N LYS A 149 7.94 7.04 6.48
CA LYS A 149 8.64 8.03 7.32
C LYS A 149 8.80 7.50 8.75
N THR A 150 9.85 7.90 9.44
CA THR A 150 10.13 7.49 10.83
C THR A 150 8.93 7.72 11.76
N SER A 151 8.17 8.79 11.56
CA SER A 151 6.96 9.11 12.34
C SER A 151 5.85 8.07 12.24
N LEU A 152 5.87 7.20 11.21
CA LEU A 152 4.88 6.16 10.97
C LEU A 152 5.30 4.76 11.45
N LEU A 153 6.49 4.60 12.03
CA LEU A 153 6.97 3.30 12.53
C LEU A 153 5.97 2.66 13.50
N LYS A 154 5.52 3.42 14.51
CA LYS A 154 4.55 2.92 15.48
C LYS A 154 3.26 2.47 14.80
N TYR A 155 2.73 3.28 13.89
CA TYR A 155 1.52 2.99 13.16
C TYR A 155 1.60 1.66 12.39
N TYR A 156 2.68 1.42 11.64
CA TYR A 156 2.85 0.17 10.92
C TYR A 156 3.14 -1.01 11.84
N THR A 157 3.83 -0.79 12.97
CA THR A 157 4.04 -1.84 13.97
C THR A 157 2.71 -2.31 14.57
N GLU A 158 1.82 -1.40 14.91
CA GLU A 158 0.47 -1.71 15.39
C GLU A 158 -0.40 -2.44 14.33
N ASN A 159 -0.03 -2.32 13.06
CA ASN A 159 -0.65 -3.03 11.93
C ASN A 159 0.11 -4.31 11.50
N GLY A 160 0.96 -4.85 12.38
CA GLY A 160 1.60 -6.16 12.19
C GLY A 160 2.85 -6.16 11.33
N PHE A 161 3.45 -5.00 11.07
CA PHE A 161 4.74 -4.90 10.41
C PHE A 161 5.87 -4.80 11.43
N VAL A 162 7.04 -5.28 11.06
CA VAL A 162 8.26 -5.13 11.86
C VAL A 162 9.29 -4.32 11.09
N PHE A 163 10.07 -3.52 11.81
CA PHE A 163 11.16 -2.76 11.21
C PHE A 163 12.21 -3.70 10.64
N ALA A 164 12.62 -3.47 9.38
CA ALA A 164 13.61 -4.29 8.69
C ALA A 164 14.93 -3.55 8.52
N ARG A 165 14.92 -2.34 7.98
CA ARG A 165 16.12 -1.53 7.79
C ARG A 165 15.77 -0.07 7.49
N HIS A 166 16.76 0.81 7.62
CA HIS A 166 16.70 2.17 7.10
C HIS A 166 17.25 2.19 5.66
N ASN A 167 16.44 2.67 4.71
CA ASN A 167 16.90 2.91 3.34
C ASN A 167 17.53 4.30 3.25
N LYS A 168 18.86 4.34 3.20
CA LYS A 168 19.62 5.59 3.20
C LYS A 168 19.48 6.40 1.90
N ASP A 169 19.07 5.75 0.81
CA ASP A 169 18.96 6.42 -0.51
C ASP A 169 17.80 7.40 -0.56
N ASN A 170 16.72 7.12 0.17
CA ASN A 170 15.51 7.95 0.20
C ASN A 170 15.06 8.34 1.61
N ASP A 171 15.86 8.01 2.62
CA ASP A 171 15.60 8.29 4.05
C ASP A 171 14.27 7.70 4.58
N LEU A 172 13.84 6.56 4.03
CA LEU A 172 12.64 5.86 4.48
C LEU A 172 12.97 4.63 5.31
N MET A 173 12.10 4.34 6.25
CA MET A 173 12.13 3.10 7.04
C MET A 173 11.42 2.00 6.27
N GLN A 174 12.13 0.90 6.00
CA GLN A 174 11.55 -0.30 5.40
C GLN A 174 10.99 -1.19 6.50
N MET A 175 9.70 -1.42 6.45
CA MET A 175 9.01 -2.32 7.35
C MET A 175 8.46 -3.51 6.58
N ILE A 176 8.45 -4.67 7.21
CA ILE A 176 8.00 -5.92 6.57
C ILE A 176 6.99 -6.68 7.43
N ARG A 177 6.10 -7.38 6.76
CA ARG A 177 5.19 -8.37 7.35
C ARG A 177 5.37 -9.70 6.62
N ILE A 178 5.49 -10.79 7.35
CA ILE A 178 5.65 -12.14 6.78
C ILE A 178 4.28 -12.78 6.60
N ILE A 179 3.95 -13.20 5.39
CA ILE A 179 2.72 -13.94 5.08
C ILE A 179 2.77 -15.32 5.76
N GLY A 180 1.67 -15.73 6.36
CA GLY A 180 1.54 -17.01 7.06
C GLY A 180 2.08 -17.00 8.49
N THR A 181 2.46 -15.85 9.04
CA THR A 181 2.72 -15.69 10.48
C THR A 181 1.48 -15.04 11.10
N PRO A 182 0.88 -15.61 12.14
CA PRO A 182 -0.18 -14.92 12.87
C PRO A 182 0.28 -13.52 13.29
N ALA A 183 -0.62 -12.55 13.25
CA ALA A 183 -0.36 -11.26 13.89
C ALA A 183 -0.08 -11.51 15.39
N ALA A 184 0.94 -10.88 15.90
CA ALA A 184 1.31 -11.00 17.31
C ALA A 184 0.27 -10.31 18.20
#